data_8531569c1f653b36e3e04847d10e7258
#
_entry.id   8531569c1f653b36e3e04847d10e7258
#
_cell.length_a   1.000
_cell.length_b   1.000
_cell.length_c   1.000
_cell.angle_alpha   90.00
_cell.angle_beta   90.00
_cell.angle_gamma   90.00
#
_symmetry.space_group_name_H-M   'P 1'
#
loop_
_entity.id
_entity.type
_entity.pdbx_description
1 polymer ?
#
loop_
_entity_poly.entity_id
_entity_poly.type
_entity_poly.pdbx_seq_one_letter_code
_entity_poly.pdbx_strand_id
1 'polypeptide(L)'
;MSILFVAHGHPRYNKGGAEIAAYRLFKAFRDSADWQESAFLAACPDNSMLKPGCQVIGLGENQWLLKRSSDALLHDTDVDLSNGPHGFLYKSLSHLNPKIIHIHHYVHIGFDLVYALKRWFPAAKLIFTLHEYWGMCPYEGRLLTTRGHLCSGPQPDQCVMCLGEEQRAKL
;
A
#
# COMPACT_ATOMS: atom_id res chain seq x y z
N MET A 1 18.98 -1.68 12.12
CA MET A 1 18.24 -2.33 11.00
C MET A 1 16.98 -1.54 10.71
N SER A 2 16.35 -1.69 9.52
CA SER A 2 15.10 -0.98 9.24
C SER A 2 14.04 -1.89 8.60
N ILE A 3 12.79 -1.57 8.90
CA ILE A 3 11.59 -2.12 8.26
C ILE A 3 10.86 -0.96 7.61
N LEU A 4 10.47 -1.13 6.34
CA LEU A 4 9.55 -0.23 5.67
C LEU A 4 8.13 -0.78 5.80
N PHE A 5 7.29 -0.14 6.60
CA PHE A 5 5.87 -0.43 6.71
C PHE A 5 5.11 0.33 5.65
N VAL A 6 4.20 -0.34 4.95
CA VAL A 6 3.37 0.25 3.89
C VAL A 6 1.91 0.00 4.20
N ALA A 7 1.10 1.05 4.25
CA ALA A 7 -0.32 0.98 4.57
C ALA A 7 -1.14 1.94 3.69
N HIS A 8 -2.40 1.62 3.43
CA HIS A 8 -3.28 2.42 2.58
C HIS A 8 -3.71 3.76 3.20
N GLY A 9 -3.39 3.99 4.46
CA GLY A 9 -3.67 5.24 5.17
C GLY A 9 -2.78 5.40 6.39
N HIS A 10 -2.71 6.64 6.88
CA HIS A 10 -1.98 6.97 8.09
C HIS A 10 -2.97 7.25 9.24
N PRO A 11 -2.80 6.67 10.46
CA PRO A 11 -3.78 6.78 11.54
C PRO A 11 -3.97 8.20 12.08
N ARG A 12 -3.09 9.12 11.73
CA ARG A 12 -3.30 10.57 11.99
C ARG A 12 -4.53 11.11 11.26
N TYR A 13 -4.89 10.50 10.14
CA TYR A 13 -5.96 10.95 9.26
C TYR A 13 -7.07 9.90 9.12
N ASN A 14 -6.72 8.63 9.03
CA ASN A 14 -7.65 7.50 8.88
C ASN A 14 -7.49 6.56 10.07
N LYS A 15 -8.55 6.35 10.83
CA LYS A 15 -8.53 5.51 12.05
C LYS A 15 -9.12 4.12 11.83
N GLY A 16 -8.85 3.50 10.69
CA GLY A 16 -9.23 2.12 10.42
C GLY A 16 -8.37 1.12 11.20
N GLY A 17 -8.88 -0.09 11.36
CA GLY A 17 -8.18 -1.14 12.13
C GLY A 17 -6.82 -1.52 11.53
N ALA A 18 -6.74 -1.62 10.20
CA ALA A 18 -5.52 -1.96 9.48
C ALA A 18 -4.42 -0.89 9.64
N GLU A 19 -4.79 0.40 9.51
CA GLU A 19 -3.86 1.52 9.67
C GLU A 19 -3.33 1.60 11.09
N ILE A 20 -4.22 1.43 12.08
CA ILE A 20 -3.85 1.45 13.50
C ILE A 20 -2.91 0.28 13.82
N ALA A 21 -3.20 -0.92 13.32
CA ALA A 21 -2.36 -2.11 13.52
C ALA A 21 -0.97 -1.93 12.90
N ALA A 22 -0.91 -1.48 11.64
CA ALA A 22 0.34 -1.20 10.93
C ALA A 22 1.19 -0.17 11.68
N TYR A 23 0.56 0.92 12.10
CA TYR A 23 1.27 2.02 12.76
C TYR A 23 1.75 1.66 14.17
N ARG A 24 0.95 0.90 14.94
CA ARG A 24 1.38 0.39 16.26
C ARG A 24 2.58 -0.53 16.12
N LEU A 25 2.58 -1.38 15.11
CA LEU A 25 3.71 -2.26 14.83
C LEU A 25 4.95 -1.45 14.45
N PHE A 26 4.82 -0.47 13.55
CA PHE A 26 5.88 0.47 13.20
C PHE A 26 6.47 1.14 14.45
N LYS A 27 5.61 1.70 15.34
CA LYS A 27 6.05 2.34 16.58
C LYS A 27 6.81 1.38 17.48
N ALA A 28 6.30 0.16 17.70
CA ALA A 28 6.93 -0.83 18.54
C ALA A 28 8.33 -1.22 18.04
N PHE A 29 8.51 -1.37 16.73
CA PHE A 29 9.83 -1.64 16.15
C PHE A 29 10.75 -0.44 16.27
N ARG A 30 10.26 0.75 16.00
CA ARG A 30 11.05 1.97 16.08
C ARG A 30 11.52 2.29 17.49
N ASP A 31 10.73 1.94 18.49
CA ASP A 31 11.08 2.13 19.91
C ASP A 31 12.09 1.06 20.41
N SER A 32 12.38 0.03 19.60
CA SER A 32 13.38 -0.98 19.90
C SER A 32 14.77 -0.59 19.38
N ALA A 33 15.83 -0.89 20.14
CA ALA A 33 17.20 -0.49 19.84
C ALA A 33 17.71 -0.94 18.45
N ASP A 34 17.26 -2.12 17.98
CA ASP A 34 17.76 -2.72 16.73
C ASP A 34 17.08 -2.17 15.46
N TRP A 35 15.88 -1.57 15.58
CA TRP A 35 15.01 -1.20 14.45
C TRP A 35 14.61 0.27 14.40
N GLN A 36 15.36 1.15 15.08
CA GLN A 36 15.07 2.59 15.18
C GLN A 36 14.93 3.31 13.84
N GLU A 37 15.62 2.81 12.81
CA GLU A 37 15.57 3.35 11.45
C GLU A 37 14.34 2.88 10.64
N SER A 38 13.37 2.22 11.30
CA SER A 38 12.15 1.81 10.62
C SER A 38 11.33 3.01 10.12
N ALA A 39 10.58 2.78 9.05
CA ALA A 39 9.87 3.82 8.31
C ALA A 39 8.43 3.45 8.05
N PHE A 40 7.58 4.45 7.85
CA PHE A 40 6.17 4.29 7.55
C PHE A 40 5.78 5.06 6.30
N LEU A 41 5.19 4.37 5.35
CA LEU A 41 4.73 4.88 4.08
C LEU A 41 3.23 4.65 3.96
N ALA A 42 2.46 5.70 3.72
CA ALA A 42 1.01 5.60 3.62
C ALA A 42 0.46 6.44 2.46
N ALA A 43 -0.72 6.11 1.95
CA ALA A 43 -1.42 6.98 1.03
C ALA A 43 -1.93 8.24 1.72
N CYS A 44 -1.94 9.37 1.01
CA CYS A 44 -2.60 10.58 1.47
C CYS A 44 -4.10 10.32 1.68
N PRO A 45 -4.72 10.91 2.69
CA PRO A 45 -6.18 10.86 2.84
C PRO A 45 -6.88 11.60 1.70
N ASP A 46 -6.27 12.69 1.23
CA ASP A 46 -6.73 13.53 0.12
C ASP A 46 -5.51 14.11 -0.60
N ASN A 47 -5.51 14.03 -1.93
CA ASN A 47 -4.44 14.56 -2.77
C ASN A 47 -4.34 16.10 -2.75
N SER A 48 -5.36 16.81 -2.27
CA SER A 48 -5.29 18.27 -2.07
C SER A 48 -4.24 18.69 -1.02
N MET A 49 -3.79 17.78 -0.18
CA MET A 49 -2.68 18.01 0.75
C MET A 49 -1.33 18.15 0.04
N LEU A 50 -1.21 17.64 -1.18
CA LEU A 50 0.00 17.70 -1.97
C LEU A 50 0.08 19.05 -2.68
N LYS A 51 1.25 19.70 -2.65
CA LYS A 51 1.50 20.86 -3.51
C LYS A 51 1.47 20.41 -4.97
N PRO A 52 1.10 21.32 -5.91
CA PRO A 52 1.15 20.99 -7.33
C PRO A 52 2.51 20.40 -7.73
N GLY A 53 2.48 19.26 -8.44
CA GLY A 53 3.67 18.53 -8.85
C GLY A 53 4.33 17.65 -7.78
N CYS A 54 3.92 17.74 -6.52
CA CYS A 54 4.42 16.85 -5.47
C CYS A 54 3.64 15.53 -5.43
N GLN A 55 4.36 14.45 -5.23
CA GLN A 55 3.80 13.10 -5.15
C GLN A 55 4.01 12.47 -3.77
N VAL A 56 4.83 13.09 -2.94
CA VAL A 56 5.23 12.60 -1.62
C VAL A 56 5.35 13.76 -0.65
N ILE A 57 4.87 13.59 0.57
CA ILE A 57 5.05 14.52 1.69
C ILE A 57 5.76 13.79 2.83
N GLY A 58 6.84 14.37 3.35
CA GLY A 58 7.44 13.93 4.60
C GLY A 58 6.64 14.44 5.81
N LEU A 59 6.34 13.56 6.73
CA LEU A 59 5.73 13.91 8.03
C LEU A 59 6.75 14.02 9.15
N GLY A 60 8.02 13.84 8.84
CA GLY A 60 9.10 13.71 9.81
C GLY A 60 9.25 12.28 10.34
N GLU A 61 10.32 12.04 11.09
CA GLU A 61 10.55 10.76 11.80
C GLU A 61 10.42 9.51 10.91
N ASN A 62 10.99 9.53 9.69
CA ASN A 62 10.89 8.43 8.72
C ASN A 62 9.43 8.07 8.34
N GLN A 63 8.57 9.05 8.22
CA GLN A 63 7.18 8.86 7.82
C GLN A 63 6.86 9.68 6.58
N TRP A 64 6.16 9.09 5.61
CA TRP A 64 5.77 9.74 4.36
C TRP A 64 4.33 9.42 3.97
N LEU A 65 3.71 10.42 3.33
CA LEU A 65 2.46 10.23 2.61
C LEU A 65 2.72 10.25 1.11
N LEU A 66 2.15 9.30 0.42
CA LEU A 66 2.17 9.20 -1.04
C LEU A 66 0.89 9.79 -1.63
N LYS A 67 1.01 10.32 -2.84
CA LYS A 67 -0.16 10.61 -3.66
C LYS A 67 -1.05 9.38 -3.71
N ARG A 68 -2.31 9.56 -3.32
CA ARG A 68 -3.32 8.50 -3.31
C ARG A 68 -3.68 8.14 -4.74
N SER A 69 -3.64 6.87 -5.08
CA SER A 69 -4.12 6.39 -6.36
C SER A 69 -5.61 6.67 -6.52
N SER A 70 -5.97 7.18 -7.69
CA SER A 70 -7.36 7.37 -8.12
C SER A 70 -7.98 6.05 -8.60
N ASP A 71 -7.14 5.07 -8.98
CA ASP A 71 -7.61 3.75 -9.35
C ASP A 71 -8.02 2.93 -8.12
N ALA A 72 -9.34 2.79 -7.94
CA ALA A 72 -9.90 1.96 -6.87
C ALA A 72 -9.62 0.46 -7.06
N LEU A 73 -9.18 0.03 -8.24
CA LEU A 73 -8.95 -1.37 -8.60
C LEU A 73 -7.51 -1.84 -8.42
N LEU A 74 -6.63 -1.01 -7.82
CA LEU A 74 -5.47 -1.53 -7.14
C LEU A 74 -4.20 -1.78 -7.95
N HIS A 75 -4.21 -1.55 -9.26
CA HIS A 75 -3.07 -1.94 -10.06
C HIS A 75 -2.01 -0.85 -10.14
N ASP A 76 -2.41 0.39 -10.35
CA ASP A 76 -1.49 1.47 -10.65
C ASP A 76 -1.42 2.51 -9.55
N THR A 77 -0.20 2.88 -9.18
CA THR A 77 0.04 4.06 -8.35
C THR A 77 -0.04 5.34 -9.17
N ASP A 78 -0.53 6.42 -8.58
CA ASP A 78 -0.43 7.77 -9.14
C ASP A 78 0.96 8.41 -8.90
N VAL A 79 1.88 7.68 -8.28
CA VAL A 79 3.26 8.12 -8.09
C VAL A 79 4.08 7.74 -9.32
N ASP A 80 4.80 8.71 -9.88
CA ASP A 80 5.67 8.46 -11.02
C ASP A 80 6.85 7.57 -10.64
N LEU A 81 6.83 6.35 -11.14
CA LEU A 81 7.88 5.34 -10.97
C LEU A 81 8.85 5.30 -12.17
N SER A 82 8.61 6.10 -13.22
CA SER A 82 9.36 6.05 -14.49
C SER A 82 10.86 6.33 -14.31
N ASN A 83 11.18 7.20 -13.35
CA ASN A 83 12.57 7.54 -13.04
C ASN A 83 13.29 6.49 -12.18
N GLY A 84 12.63 5.40 -11.79
CA GLY A 84 13.23 4.32 -11.04
C GLY A 84 14.10 4.79 -9.86
N PRO A 85 15.40 4.38 -9.80
CA PRO A 85 16.31 4.80 -8.73
C PRO A 85 16.67 6.29 -8.73
N HIS A 86 16.33 7.04 -9.76
CA HIS A 86 16.56 8.48 -9.83
C HIS A 86 15.34 9.28 -9.35
N GLY A 87 14.19 8.64 -9.18
CA GLY A 87 12.96 9.25 -8.72
C GLY A 87 13.02 9.75 -7.28
N PHE A 88 12.15 10.71 -6.97
CA PHE A 88 12.09 11.32 -5.63
C PHE A 88 11.77 10.30 -4.54
N LEU A 89 10.82 9.39 -4.79
CA LEU A 89 10.43 8.38 -3.81
C LEU A 89 11.59 7.44 -3.47
N TYR A 90 12.29 6.93 -4.48
CA TYR A 90 13.48 6.09 -4.24
C TYR A 90 14.51 6.84 -3.41
N LYS A 91 14.86 8.08 -3.79
CA LYS A 91 15.83 8.90 -3.05
C LYS A 91 15.43 9.12 -1.60
N SER A 92 14.14 9.31 -1.34
CA SER A 92 13.61 9.46 0.03
C SER A 92 13.74 8.20 0.87
N LEU A 93 13.70 7.01 0.24
CA LEU A 93 13.73 5.72 0.92
C LEU A 93 15.11 5.03 0.87
N SER A 94 15.98 5.41 -0.05
CA SER A 94 17.24 4.69 -0.31
C SER A 94 18.20 4.64 0.88
N HIS A 95 18.19 5.67 1.73
CA HIS A 95 19.02 5.70 2.94
C HIS A 95 18.59 4.66 3.99
N LEU A 96 17.33 4.20 3.95
CA LEU A 96 16.81 3.23 4.91
C LEU A 96 17.41 1.83 4.70
N ASN A 97 17.70 1.45 3.45
CA ASN A 97 18.14 0.11 3.07
C ASN A 97 17.37 -1.00 3.83
N PRO A 98 16.04 -1.09 3.68
CA PRO A 98 15.21 -1.90 4.53
C PRO A 98 15.57 -3.39 4.40
N LYS A 99 15.62 -4.09 5.53
CA LYS A 99 15.73 -5.56 5.58
C LYS A 99 14.41 -6.25 5.36
N ILE A 100 13.32 -5.54 5.67
CA ILE A 100 11.94 -6.03 5.51
C ILE A 100 11.12 -4.90 4.90
N ILE A 101 10.28 -5.23 3.93
CA ILE A 101 9.19 -4.41 3.44
C ILE A 101 7.91 -5.09 3.90
N HIS A 102 7.17 -4.47 4.80
CA HIS A 102 5.97 -5.03 5.39
C HIS A 102 4.74 -4.30 4.85
N ILE A 103 4.02 -4.94 3.96
CA ILE A 103 2.80 -4.42 3.34
C ILE A 103 1.61 -4.81 4.20
N HIS A 104 0.89 -3.83 4.71
CA HIS A 104 -0.37 -4.04 5.41
C HIS A 104 -1.57 -3.85 4.48
N HIS A 105 -1.42 -3.05 3.45
CA HIS A 105 -2.44 -2.84 2.42
C HIS A 105 -1.85 -2.16 1.19
N TYR A 106 -2.36 -2.48 0.02
CA TYR A 106 -1.93 -1.87 -1.25
C TYR A 106 -3.02 -1.01 -1.93
N VAL A 107 -4.26 -1.03 -1.41
CA VAL A 107 -5.35 -0.14 -1.87
C VAL A 107 -4.87 1.31 -1.77
N HIS A 108 -5.18 2.11 -2.77
CA HIS A 108 -4.76 3.49 -2.92
C HIS A 108 -3.23 3.74 -3.03
N ILE A 109 -2.45 2.70 -3.01
CA ILE A 109 -0.99 2.76 -3.17
C ILE A 109 -0.56 2.25 -4.54
N GLY A 110 -1.24 1.22 -5.03
CA GLY A 110 -0.93 0.52 -6.27
C GLY A 110 -0.02 -0.70 -6.05
N PHE A 111 -0.31 -1.76 -6.80
CA PHE A 111 0.49 -2.99 -6.73
C PHE A 111 1.85 -2.84 -7.44
N ASP A 112 1.90 -2.00 -8.46
CA ASP A 112 3.12 -1.61 -9.18
C ASP A 112 4.14 -0.94 -8.25
N LEU A 113 3.70 -0.13 -7.25
CA LEU A 113 4.60 0.40 -6.25
C LEU A 113 5.20 -0.71 -5.37
N VAL A 114 4.40 -1.70 -4.96
CA VAL A 114 4.92 -2.85 -4.20
C VAL A 114 5.99 -3.58 -5.00
N TYR A 115 5.76 -3.76 -6.29
CA TYR A 115 6.73 -4.36 -7.20
C TYR A 115 7.99 -3.50 -7.35
N ALA A 116 7.84 -2.17 -7.49
CA ALA A 116 8.96 -1.24 -7.56
C ALA A 116 9.81 -1.28 -6.28
N LEU A 117 9.18 -1.26 -5.11
CA LEU A 117 9.87 -1.37 -3.82
C LEU A 117 10.71 -2.65 -3.75
N LYS A 118 10.16 -3.78 -4.20
CA LYS A 118 10.92 -5.04 -4.22
C LYS A 118 12.09 -5.00 -5.20
N ARG A 119 11.93 -4.34 -6.35
CA ARG A 119 13.03 -4.15 -7.30
C ARG A 119 14.11 -3.21 -6.77
N TRP A 120 13.73 -2.15 -6.06
CA TRP A 120 14.68 -1.20 -5.50
C TRP A 120 15.47 -1.79 -4.32
N PHE A 121 14.84 -2.66 -3.55
CA PHE A 121 15.43 -3.32 -2.38
C PHE A 121 15.38 -4.84 -2.51
N PRO A 122 16.14 -5.42 -3.46
CA PRO A 122 16.02 -6.85 -3.79
C PRO A 122 16.39 -7.78 -2.62
N ALA A 123 17.26 -7.32 -1.73
CA ALA A 123 17.64 -8.07 -0.53
C ALA A 123 16.60 -8.02 0.59
N ALA A 124 15.62 -7.10 0.53
CA ALA A 124 14.57 -7.00 1.54
C ALA A 124 13.60 -8.19 1.45
N LYS A 125 13.22 -8.74 2.60
CA LYS A 125 12.11 -9.70 2.67
C LYS A 125 10.80 -8.95 2.52
N LEU A 126 9.92 -9.43 1.64
CA LEU A 126 8.56 -8.89 1.49
C LEU A 126 7.62 -9.70 2.39
N ILE A 127 6.92 -9.01 3.28
CA ILE A 127 5.90 -9.57 4.17
C ILE A 127 4.57 -8.91 3.83
N PHE A 128 3.52 -9.69 3.77
CA PHE A 128 2.16 -9.22 3.55
C PHE A 128 1.29 -9.61 4.74
N THR A 129 0.65 -8.63 5.40
CA THR A 129 -0.43 -8.89 6.36
C THR A 129 -1.75 -8.63 5.67
N LEU A 130 -2.53 -9.68 5.47
CA LEU A 130 -3.86 -9.58 4.89
C LEU A 130 -4.85 -9.17 5.98
N HIS A 131 -5.44 -7.99 5.85
CA HIS A 131 -6.50 -7.50 6.73
C HIS A 131 -7.89 -7.82 6.19
N GLU A 132 -7.97 -8.16 4.93
CA GLU A 132 -9.21 -8.41 4.19
C GLU A 132 -8.94 -9.30 2.97
N TYR A 133 -9.98 -9.67 2.25
CA TYR A 133 -9.91 -10.64 1.15
C TYR A 133 -9.76 -10.00 -0.23
N TRP A 134 -9.29 -8.76 -0.34
CA TRP A 134 -9.10 -8.09 -1.63
C TRP A 134 -8.22 -8.86 -2.62
N GLY A 135 -7.16 -9.47 -2.14
CA GLY A 135 -6.29 -10.30 -2.98
C GLY A 135 -6.93 -11.60 -3.47
N MET A 136 -8.11 -11.95 -2.97
CA MET A 136 -8.84 -13.18 -3.33
C MET A 136 -10.19 -12.87 -4.00
N CYS A 137 -10.79 -11.73 -3.71
CA CYS A 137 -12.12 -11.36 -4.19
C CYS A 137 -12.10 -9.97 -4.79
N PRO A 138 -12.20 -9.83 -6.13
CA PRO A 138 -12.20 -8.54 -6.81
C PRO A 138 -13.45 -7.70 -6.48
N TYR A 139 -14.50 -8.32 -5.94
CA TYR A 139 -15.68 -7.61 -5.45
C TYR A 139 -15.45 -7.11 -4.02
N GLU A 140 -14.54 -6.17 -3.88
CA GLU A 140 -14.19 -5.49 -2.63
C GLU A 140 -13.89 -6.43 -1.45
N GLY A 141 -13.33 -7.62 -1.73
CA GLY A 141 -13.00 -8.57 -0.68
C GLY A 141 -14.19 -9.18 0.06
N ARG A 142 -15.41 -9.00 -0.43
CA ARG A 142 -16.64 -9.38 0.29
C ARG A 142 -16.83 -10.88 0.44
N LEU A 143 -16.26 -11.68 -0.45
CA LEU A 143 -16.50 -13.13 -0.57
C LEU A 143 -17.99 -13.50 -0.63
N LEU A 144 -18.80 -12.60 -1.14
CA LEU A 144 -20.22 -12.78 -1.42
C LEU A 144 -20.47 -12.59 -2.91
N THR A 145 -21.31 -13.43 -3.48
CA THR A 145 -21.79 -13.22 -4.84
C THR A 145 -22.75 -12.03 -4.89
N THR A 146 -23.01 -11.48 -6.07
CA THR A 146 -24.04 -10.43 -6.27
C THR A 146 -25.44 -10.89 -5.88
N ARG A 147 -25.66 -12.20 -5.74
CA ARG A 147 -26.92 -12.80 -5.27
C ARG A 147 -26.96 -13.01 -3.75
N GLY A 148 -25.91 -12.57 -3.02
CA GLY A 148 -25.85 -12.69 -1.55
C GLY A 148 -25.45 -14.06 -1.03
N HIS A 149 -25.00 -14.99 -1.88
CA HIS A 149 -24.48 -16.29 -1.44
C HIS A 149 -23.00 -16.20 -1.09
N LEU A 150 -22.55 -16.98 -0.10
CA LEU A 150 -21.13 -17.13 0.19
C LEU A 150 -20.39 -17.64 -1.04
N CYS A 151 -19.26 -17.00 -1.36
CA CYS A 151 -18.38 -17.41 -2.43
C CYS A 151 -17.51 -18.59 -1.96
N SER A 152 -17.41 -19.62 -2.77
CA SER A 152 -16.56 -20.79 -2.50
C SER A 152 -15.07 -20.56 -2.76
N GLY A 153 -14.71 -19.37 -3.23
CA GLY A 153 -13.34 -18.99 -3.54
C GLY A 153 -13.19 -18.34 -4.93
N PRO A 154 -12.00 -17.87 -5.28
CA PRO A 154 -11.75 -17.21 -6.55
C PRO A 154 -11.91 -18.18 -7.72
N GLN A 155 -12.81 -17.82 -8.63
CA GLN A 155 -13.05 -18.51 -9.91
C GLN A 155 -13.14 -17.44 -11.00
N PRO A 156 -12.13 -17.27 -11.86
CA PRO A 156 -12.04 -16.15 -12.81
C PRO A 156 -13.34 -15.91 -13.58
N ASP A 157 -13.92 -16.96 -14.15
CA ASP A 157 -15.14 -16.85 -14.95
C ASP A 157 -16.37 -16.40 -14.15
N GLN A 158 -16.43 -16.74 -12.88
CA GLN A 158 -17.52 -16.34 -11.98
C GLN A 158 -17.24 -14.98 -11.30
N CYS A 159 -15.97 -14.68 -11.02
CA CYS A 159 -15.58 -13.40 -10.42
C CYS A 159 -15.96 -12.23 -11.30
N VAL A 160 -15.83 -12.35 -12.62
CA VAL A 160 -16.25 -11.34 -13.61
C VAL A 160 -17.73 -10.98 -13.44
N MET A 161 -18.58 -11.95 -13.08
CA MET A 161 -20.03 -11.70 -12.89
C MET A 161 -20.34 -10.85 -11.65
N CYS A 162 -19.41 -10.78 -10.69
CA CYS A 162 -19.55 -9.95 -9.50
C CYS A 162 -19.11 -8.50 -9.70
N LEU A 163 -18.44 -8.22 -10.82
CA LEU A 163 -17.93 -6.88 -11.12
C LEU A 163 -18.94 -6.08 -11.95
N GLY A 164 -19.05 -4.79 -11.69
CA GLY A 164 -19.77 -3.86 -12.55
C GLY A 164 -19.10 -3.69 -13.92
N GLU A 165 -19.81 -3.12 -14.89
CA GLU A 165 -19.30 -2.92 -16.26
C GLU A 165 -18.00 -2.11 -16.27
N GLU A 166 -17.92 -1.06 -15.48
CA GLU A 166 -16.74 -0.20 -15.36
C GLU A 166 -15.50 -0.95 -14.81
N GLN A 167 -15.73 -1.89 -13.90
CA GLN A 167 -14.68 -2.74 -13.33
C GLN A 167 -14.24 -3.84 -14.30
N ARG A 168 -15.18 -4.38 -15.09
CA ARG A 168 -14.86 -5.38 -16.13
C ARG A 168 -14.01 -4.81 -17.25
N ALA A 169 -14.21 -3.53 -17.59
CA ALA A 169 -13.46 -2.87 -18.65
C ALA A 169 -11.99 -2.64 -18.29
N LYS A 170 -11.61 -2.83 -17.02
CA LYS A 170 -10.25 -2.64 -16.51
C LYS A 170 -9.48 -3.95 -16.25
N LEU A 171 -10.12 -5.09 -16.48
CA LEU A 171 -9.53 -6.43 -16.42
C LEU A 171 -9.02 -6.87 -17.78
#